data_bc39614a22a87158d931121c48da5d84
#
_entry.id   bc39614a22a87158d931121c48da5d84
#
_cell.length_a   1.000
_cell.length_b   1.000
_cell.length_c   1.000
_cell.angle_alpha   90.00
_cell.angle_beta   90.00
_cell.angle_gamma   90.00
#
_symmetry.space_group_name_H-M   'P 1'
#
loop_
_entity.id
_entity.type
_entity.pdbx_description
1 polymer ?
#
loop_
_entity_poly.entity_id
_entity_poly.type
_entity_poly.pdbx_seq_one_letter_code
_entity_poly.pdbx_strand_id
1 'polypeptide(L)'
;MLFRSQVNAFIKEVKEDGTLDEICDKYFGGGEPAAVESAKLDESKDQLVVATNAAFEPFEYTKGDKYVGIDMELAALLAEKLGKELVIQNMDFDAVCLSVGQHKCDIAIAGLTVNDERKQYVTFSDTYYQASQRLIVPSDDDTFDDLKDADAVAAKLGELKKEDKIGVEQGTTAQSYIEGDEA
;
A
#
# COMPACT_ATOMS: atom_id res chain seq x y z
N MET A 1 20.15 -0.20 8.89
CA MET A 1 20.66 0.89 8.00
C MET A 1 20.99 0.40 6.60
N LEU A 2 21.72 -0.70 6.43
CA LEU A 2 22.12 -1.19 5.09
C LEU A 2 20.91 -1.57 4.21
N PHE A 3 19.95 -2.31 4.74
CA PHE A 3 18.78 -2.77 3.98
C PHE A 3 17.93 -1.60 3.47
N ARG A 4 17.53 -0.65 4.34
CA ARG A 4 16.79 0.55 3.90
C ARG A 4 17.53 1.34 2.82
N SER A 5 18.86 1.45 2.90
CA SER A 5 19.64 2.14 1.89
C SER A 5 19.61 1.43 0.54
N GLN A 6 19.56 0.09 0.53
CA GLN A 6 19.37 -0.70 -0.69
C GLN A 6 17.98 -0.50 -1.29
N VAL A 7 16.94 -0.48 -0.45
CA VAL A 7 15.56 -0.19 -0.87
C VAL A 7 15.46 1.21 -1.47
N ASN A 8 16.03 2.23 -0.82
CA ASN A 8 16.00 3.60 -1.34
C ASN A 8 16.78 3.73 -2.66
N ALA A 9 17.92 3.05 -2.80
CA ALA A 9 18.66 3.01 -4.05
C ALA A 9 17.85 2.35 -5.18
N PHE A 10 17.12 1.28 -4.87
CA PHE A 10 16.20 0.63 -5.80
C PHE A 10 15.05 1.56 -6.21
N ILE A 11 14.37 2.21 -5.25
CA ILE A 11 13.28 3.17 -5.53
C ILE A 11 13.77 4.30 -6.43
N LYS A 12 14.96 4.82 -6.14
CA LYS A 12 15.58 5.86 -6.97
C LYS A 12 15.80 5.37 -8.40
N GLU A 13 16.37 4.18 -8.57
CA GLU A 13 16.67 3.58 -9.87
C GLU A 13 15.40 3.39 -10.71
N VAL A 14 14.37 2.73 -10.17
CA VAL A 14 13.12 2.46 -10.93
C VAL A 14 12.34 3.74 -11.27
N LYS A 15 12.58 4.84 -10.55
CA LYS A 15 12.07 6.17 -10.90
C LYS A 15 12.87 6.82 -12.02
N GLU A 16 14.20 6.71 -11.98
CA GLU A 16 15.09 7.39 -12.93
C GLU A 16 15.12 6.69 -14.28
N ASP A 17 14.98 5.37 -14.34
CA ASP A 17 14.99 4.59 -15.56
C ASP A 17 13.61 4.40 -16.22
N GLY A 18 12.54 4.87 -15.56
CA GLY A 18 11.15 4.82 -16.05
C GLY A 18 10.41 3.51 -15.73
N THR A 19 11.05 2.54 -15.08
CA THR A 19 10.41 1.25 -14.73
C THR A 19 9.16 1.44 -13.88
N LEU A 20 9.19 2.36 -12.90
CA LEU A 20 8.02 2.64 -12.06
C LEU A 20 6.87 3.23 -12.88
N ASP A 21 7.16 4.15 -13.80
CA ASP A 21 6.15 4.77 -14.67
C ASP A 21 5.54 3.72 -15.61
N GLU A 22 6.35 2.83 -16.19
CA GLU A 22 5.88 1.72 -17.03
C GLU A 22 4.95 0.77 -16.26
N ILE A 23 5.29 0.44 -15.00
CA ILE A 23 4.43 -0.36 -14.14
C ILE A 23 3.12 0.39 -13.87
N CYS A 24 3.17 1.63 -13.42
CA CYS A 24 1.98 2.43 -13.15
C CYS A 24 1.07 2.56 -14.40
N ASP A 25 1.65 2.87 -15.56
CA ASP A 25 0.91 3.00 -16.81
C ASP A 25 0.23 1.69 -17.23
N LYS A 26 0.85 0.55 -16.95
CA LYS A 26 0.26 -0.77 -17.18
C LYS A 26 -1.05 -0.94 -16.41
N TYR A 27 -1.08 -0.53 -15.14
CA TYR A 27 -2.25 -0.70 -14.28
C TYR A 27 -3.31 0.39 -14.44
N PHE A 28 -2.91 1.65 -14.59
CA PHE A 28 -3.83 2.76 -14.77
C PHE A 28 -4.22 2.98 -16.24
N GLY A 29 -3.37 2.56 -17.18
CA GLY A 29 -3.60 2.70 -18.63
C GLY A 29 -4.33 1.54 -19.29
N GLY A 30 -4.72 0.51 -18.53
CA GLY A 30 -5.44 -0.65 -19.04
C GLY A 30 -4.57 -1.68 -19.77
N GLY A 31 -3.29 -1.74 -19.46
CA GLY A 31 -2.37 -2.79 -19.90
C GLY A 31 -2.66 -4.13 -19.22
N GLU A 32 -1.89 -5.16 -19.56
CA GLU A 32 -2.04 -6.47 -18.93
C GLU A 32 -1.17 -6.57 -17.67
N PRO A 33 -1.78 -6.76 -16.47
CA PRO A 33 -1.06 -6.94 -15.22
C PRO A 33 -0.17 -8.17 -15.24
N ALA A 34 1.04 -8.05 -14.70
CA ALA A 34 1.95 -9.18 -14.55
C ALA A 34 1.65 -9.96 -13.26
N ALA A 35 1.58 -11.29 -13.38
CA ALA A 35 1.42 -12.17 -12.24
C ALA A 35 2.75 -12.38 -11.51
N VAL A 36 2.74 -12.23 -10.19
CA VAL A 36 3.88 -12.46 -9.32
C VAL A 36 3.68 -13.73 -8.51
N GLU A 37 4.68 -14.58 -8.50
CA GLU A 37 4.69 -15.82 -7.71
C GLU A 37 5.38 -15.60 -6.37
N SER A 38 4.83 -16.20 -5.33
CA SER A 38 5.43 -16.25 -4.01
C SER A 38 6.00 -17.65 -3.76
N ALA A 39 7.25 -17.73 -3.36
CA ALA A 39 7.81 -18.96 -2.84
C ALA A 39 7.20 -19.31 -1.47
N LYS A 40 7.42 -20.53 -1.01
CA LYS A 40 7.14 -20.92 0.37
C LYS A 40 8.25 -20.41 1.28
N LEU A 41 7.85 -19.94 2.46
CA LEU A 41 8.81 -19.55 3.49
C LEU A 41 9.70 -20.74 3.88
N ASP A 42 10.99 -20.54 3.84
CA ASP A 42 12.02 -21.51 4.20
C ASP A 42 13.21 -20.76 4.80
N GLU A 43 13.34 -20.82 6.13
CA GLU A 43 14.37 -20.11 6.88
C GLU A 43 15.81 -20.54 6.52
N SER A 44 15.98 -21.66 5.80
CA SER A 44 17.29 -22.11 5.32
C SER A 44 17.73 -21.43 4.02
N LYS A 45 16.83 -20.66 3.38
CA LYS A 45 17.08 -19.99 2.11
C LYS A 45 17.27 -18.48 2.28
N ASP A 46 17.96 -17.88 1.32
CA ASP A 46 18.08 -16.42 1.25
C ASP A 46 16.82 -15.83 0.59
N GLN A 47 15.84 -15.46 1.39
CA GLN A 47 14.54 -14.98 0.96
C GLN A 47 14.32 -13.52 1.35
N LEU A 48 13.52 -12.81 0.56
CA LEU A 48 12.91 -11.53 0.93
C LEU A 48 11.47 -11.79 1.31
N VAL A 49 11.16 -11.63 2.59
CA VAL A 49 9.80 -11.83 3.13
C VAL A 49 9.07 -10.51 3.18
N VAL A 50 8.06 -10.36 2.33
CA VAL A 50 7.28 -9.15 2.15
C VAL A 50 5.91 -9.31 2.79
N ALA A 51 5.58 -8.43 3.74
CA ALA A 51 4.23 -8.31 4.30
C ALA A 51 3.36 -7.43 3.40
N THR A 52 2.14 -7.87 3.13
CA THR A 52 1.17 -7.11 2.33
C THR A 52 -0.27 -7.44 2.75
N ASN A 53 -1.24 -6.63 2.30
CA ASN A 53 -2.67 -6.94 2.33
C ASN A 53 -3.19 -6.96 0.89
N ALA A 54 -3.20 -8.15 0.27
CA ALA A 54 -3.49 -8.30 -1.16
C ALA A 54 -4.99 -8.25 -1.48
N ALA A 55 -5.64 -7.13 -1.09
CA ALA A 55 -7.04 -6.80 -1.33
C ALA A 55 -7.22 -5.37 -1.87
N PHE A 56 -6.14 -4.69 -2.28
CA PHE A 56 -6.13 -3.27 -2.67
C PHE A 56 -5.68 -3.07 -4.12
N GLU A 57 -6.57 -3.33 -5.08
CA GLU A 57 -6.33 -3.07 -6.51
C GLU A 57 -6.25 -1.56 -6.78
N PRO A 58 -5.27 -1.06 -7.59
CA PRO A 58 -4.32 -1.80 -8.42
C PRO A 58 -2.94 -2.02 -7.80
N PHE A 59 -2.74 -1.73 -6.50
CA PHE A 59 -1.42 -1.82 -5.86
C PHE A 59 -1.05 -3.24 -5.46
N GLU A 60 -1.90 -3.93 -4.71
CA GLU A 60 -1.70 -5.30 -4.26
C GLU A 60 -3.03 -6.05 -4.19
N TYR A 61 -3.18 -7.09 -4.97
CA TYR A 61 -4.36 -7.93 -4.98
C TYR A 61 -4.06 -9.34 -5.49
N THR A 62 -5.03 -10.23 -5.40
CA THR A 62 -4.90 -11.60 -5.90
C THR A 62 -5.76 -11.82 -7.14
N LYS A 63 -5.23 -12.58 -8.10
CA LYS A 63 -5.95 -13.09 -9.27
C LYS A 63 -5.75 -14.60 -9.37
N GLY A 64 -6.74 -15.35 -8.90
CA GLY A 64 -6.58 -16.78 -8.66
C GLY A 64 -5.58 -17.03 -7.53
N ASP A 65 -4.54 -17.80 -7.81
CA ASP A 65 -3.46 -18.15 -6.88
C ASP A 65 -2.21 -17.25 -7.01
N LYS A 66 -2.28 -16.20 -7.82
CA LYS A 66 -1.18 -15.28 -8.09
C LYS A 66 -1.39 -13.94 -7.41
N TYR A 67 -0.30 -13.30 -7.06
CA TYR A 67 -0.28 -11.91 -6.64
C TYR A 67 -0.13 -11.00 -7.86
N VAL A 68 -0.80 -9.86 -7.83
CA VAL A 68 -0.83 -8.90 -8.94
C VAL A 68 -0.85 -7.50 -8.33
N GLY A 69 -0.30 -6.52 -9.04
CA GLY A 69 -0.35 -5.14 -8.61
C GLY A 69 1.01 -4.43 -8.69
N ILE A 70 0.96 -3.11 -8.63
CA ILE A 70 2.14 -2.25 -8.69
C ILE A 70 3.15 -2.63 -7.60
N ASP A 71 2.68 -2.77 -6.36
CA ASP A 71 3.48 -3.12 -5.20
C ASP A 71 4.06 -4.55 -5.31
N MET A 72 3.30 -5.46 -5.90
CA MET A 72 3.75 -6.83 -6.09
C MET A 72 4.84 -6.92 -7.16
N GLU A 73 4.73 -6.18 -8.27
CA GLU A 73 5.80 -6.11 -9.27
C GLU A 73 7.05 -5.43 -8.69
N LEU A 74 6.91 -4.36 -7.91
CA LEU A 74 8.03 -3.74 -7.22
C LEU A 74 8.70 -4.68 -6.21
N ALA A 75 7.92 -5.50 -5.49
CA ALA A 75 8.44 -6.50 -4.56
C ALA A 75 9.28 -7.57 -5.31
N ALA A 76 8.80 -8.02 -6.47
CA ALA A 76 9.51 -8.99 -7.31
C ALA A 76 10.84 -8.41 -7.83
N LEU A 77 10.84 -7.20 -8.36
CA LEU A 77 12.03 -6.51 -8.85
C LEU A 77 13.04 -6.24 -7.72
N LEU A 78 12.56 -5.87 -6.53
CA LEU A 78 13.42 -5.67 -5.36
C LEU A 78 14.08 -6.99 -4.93
N ALA A 79 13.32 -8.09 -4.88
CA ALA A 79 13.86 -9.41 -4.54
C ALA A 79 14.91 -9.85 -5.55
N GLU A 80 14.66 -9.69 -6.86
CA GLU A 80 15.60 -9.96 -7.93
C GLU A 80 16.89 -9.14 -7.78
N LYS A 81 16.76 -7.84 -7.56
CA LYS A 81 17.91 -6.94 -7.36
C LYS A 81 18.76 -7.32 -6.15
N LEU A 82 18.13 -7.83 -5.10
CA LEU A 82 18.83 -8.29 -3.89
C LEU A 82 19.39 -9.71 -4.04
N GLY A 83 19.07 -10.42 -5.13
CA GLY A 83 19.44 -11.82 -5.34
C GLY A 83 18.71 -12.79 -4.42
N LYS A 84 17.50 -12.45 -3.95
CA LYS A 84 16.71 -13.20 -2.99
C LYS A 84 15.47 -13.82 -3.64
N GLU A 85 15.03 -14.96 -3.11
CA GLU A 85 13.76 -15.56 -3.49
C GLU A 85 12.61 -14.79 -2.80
N LEU A 86 11.59 -14.37 -3.57
CA LEU A 86 10.45 -13.60 -3.02
C LEU A 86 9.48 -14.49 -2.27
N VAL A 87 9.15 -14.10 -1.03
CA VAL A 87 8.06 -14.67 -0.24
C VAL A 87 7.08 -13.57 0.13
N ILE A 88 5.81 -13.71 -0.27
CA ILE A 88 4.74 -12.77 0.06
C ILE A 88 3.91 -13.36 1.19
N GLN A 89 3.79 -12.61 2.28
CA GLN A 89 2.95 -12.90 3.45
C GLN A 89 1.72 -12.00 3.39
N ASN A 90 0.60 -12.56 2.91
CA ASN A 90 -0.68 -11.85 2.90
C ASN A 90 -1.34 -11.90 4.27
N MET A 91 -1.76 -10.76 4.80
CA MET A 91 -2.35 -10.64 6.14
C MET A 91 -3.31 -9.45 6.22
N ASP A 92 -4.03 -9.32 7.32
CA ASP A 92 -4.87 -8.16 7.58
C ASP A 92 -4.03 -6.88 7.63
N PHE A 93 -4.57 -5.78 7.11
CA PHE A 93 -3.81 -4.55 6.89
C PHE A 93 -3.20 -3.97 8.18
N ASP A 94 -3.93 -4.02 9.29
CA ASP A 94 -3.45 -3.55 10.61
C ASP A 94 -2.27 -4.35 11.16
N ALA A 95 -2.08 -5.60 10.71
CA ALA A 95 -0.96 -6.45 11.10
C ALA A 95 0.32 -6.23 10.27
N VAL A 96 0.22 -5.57 9.11
CA VAL A 96 1.34 -5.46 8.16
C VAL A 96 2.57 -4.78 8.77
N CYS A 97 2.42 -3.56 9.32
CA CYS A 97 3.53 -2.85 9.96
C CYS A 97 4.07 -3.59 11.19
N LEU A 98 3.17 -4.17 11.99
CA LEU A 98 3.55 -4.92 13.20
C LEU A 98 4.40 -6.15 12.87
N SER A 99 4.11 -6.85 11.76
CA SER A 99 4.88 -8.03 11.35
C SER A 99 6.33 -7.70 11.07
N VAL A 100 6.60 -6.55 10.45
CA VAL A 100 7.97 -6.05 10.23
C VAL A 100 8.62 -5.60 11.53
N GLY A 101 7.91 -4.84 12.37
CA GLY A 101 8.41 -4.41 13.69
C GLY A 101 8.75 -5.59 14.61
N GLN A 102 8.10 -6.72 14.44
CA GLN A 102 8.35 -7.98 15.17
C GLN A 102 9.37 -8.89 14.46
N HIS A 103 9.97 -8.45 13.36
CA HIS A 103 10.93 -9.21 12.55
C HIS A 103 10.37 -10.55 11.98
N LYS A 104 9.06 -10.60 11.73
CA LYS A 104 8.42 -11.75 11.06
C LYS A 104 8.50 -11.62 9.54
N CYS A 105 8.58 -10.39 9.06
CA CYS A 105 8.80 -10.03 7.67
C CYS A 105 9.96 -9.02 7.58
N ASP A 106 10.65 -8.99 6.44
CA ASP A 106 11.78 -8.09 6.22
C ASP A 106 11.32 -6.68 5.85
N ILE A 107 10.22 -6.58 5.10
CA ILE A 107 9.67 -5.33 4.57
C ILE A 107 8.15 -5.44 4.44
N ALA A 108 7.46 -4.31 4.56
CA ALA A 108 6.06 -4.13 4.21
C ALA A 108 5.95 -3.37 2.90
N ILE A 109 5.16 -3.88 1.95
CA ILE A 109 4.82 -3.23 0.69
C ILE A 109 3.31 -3.42 0.50
N ALA A 110 2.51 -2.38 0.79
CA ALA A 110 1.06 -2.45 0.88
C ALA A 110 0.41 -1.06 0.78
N GLY A 111 0.81 -0.23 -0.17
CA GLY A 111 0.27 1.12 -0.34
C GLY A 111 0.36 1.99 0.93
N LEU A 112 1.36 1.77 1.78
CA LEU A 112 1.43 2.33 3.13
C LEU A 112 1.75 3.83 3.13
N THR A 113 0.85 4.64 3.68
CA THR A 113 1.11 6.04 3.98
C THR A 113 2.06 6.17 5.18
N VAL A 114 3.03 7.08 5.06
CA VAL A 114 3.94 7.43 6.15
C VAL A 114 3.18 8.27 7.18
N ASN A 115 3.07 7.77 8.42
CA ASN A 115 2.52 8.51 9.56
C ASN A 115 3.30 8.23 10.84
N ASP A 116 3.06 9.01 11.88
CA ASP A 116 3.84 8.93 13.12
C ASP A 116 3.51 7.71 13.97
N GLU A 117 2.30 7.17 13.87
CA GLU A 117 1.91 5.93 14.53
C GLU A 117 2.75 4.77 13.99
N ARG A 118 2.78 4.59 12.66
CA ARG A 118 3.53 3.51 12.01
C ARG A 118 5.05 3.62 12.22
N LYS A 119 5.58 4.86 12.30
CA LYS A 119 7.00 5.10 12.62
C LYS A 119 7.44 4.56 13.98
N GLN A 120 6.51 4.27 14.89
CA GLN A 120 6.82 3.64 16.16
C GLN A 120 7.26 2.17 15.99
N TYR A 121 6.85 1.52 14.91
CA TYR A 121 7.11 0.10 14.65
C TYR A 121 8.12 -0.12 13.54
N VAL A 122 8.14 0.77 12.52
CA VAL A 122 8.93 0.59 11.31
C VAL A 122 9.66 1.88 10.92
N THR A 123 10.70 1.71 10.09
CA THR A 123 11.37 2.81 9.42
C THR A 123 10.99 2.80 7.94
N PHE A 124 10.47 3.90 7.44
CA PHE A 124 10.06 4.02 6.05
C PHE A 124 11.23 4.22 5.08
N SER A 125 11.06 3.76 3.87
CA SER A 125 11.85 4.11 2.69
C SER A 125 11.50 5.52 2.20
N ASP A 126 12.16 5.95 1.12
CA ASP A 126 11.68 7.07 0.32
C ASP A 126 10.34 6.71 -0.33
N THR A 127 9.50 7.71 -0.56
CA THR A 127 8.19 7.51 -1.19
C THR A 127 8.34 7.15 -2.66
N TYR A 128 7.56 6.19 -3.15
CA TYR A 128 7.55 5.79 -4.56
C TYR A 128 6.29 6.27 -5.29
N TYR A 129 5.18 6.50 -4.60
CA TYR A 129 3.92 6.94 -5.20
C TYR A 129 3.26 8.04 -4.37
N GLN A 130 2.55 8.97 -5.03
CA GLN A 130 1.75 10.01 -4.38
C GLN A 130 0.28 9.69 -4.56
N ALA A 131 -0.37 9.24 -3.50
CA ALA A 131 -1.78 8.91 -3.48
C ALA A 131 -2.66 10.08 -3.00
N SER A 132 -3.97 9.98 -3.26
CA SER A 132 -4.99 10.83 -2.65
C SER A 132 -6.16 9.99 -2.15
N GLN A 133 -6.75 10.39 -1.03
CA GLN A 133 -7.97 9.79 -0.51
C GLN A 133 -9.21 10.29 -1.26
N ARG A 134 -10.23 9.45 -1.38
CA ARG A 134 -11.50 9.77 -2.01
C ARG A 134 -12.66 9.26 -1.17
N LEU A 135 -13.70 10.07 -1.08
CA LEU A 135 -15.00 9.64 -0.57
C LEU A 135 -15.78 9.00 -1.72
N ILE A 136 -16.33 7.82 -1.49
CA ILE A 136 -17.21 7.13 -2.44
C ILE A 136 -18.62 7.17 -1.88
N VAL A 137 -19.55 7.68 -2.67
CA VAL A 137 -20.98 7.77 -2.35
C VAL A 137 -21.80 7.07 -3.43
N PRO A 138 -23.06 6.66 -3.16
CA PRO A 138 -23.98 6.19 -4.19
C PRO A 138 -24.09 7.17 -5.35
N SER A 139 -24.27 6.69 -6.57
CA SER A 139 -24.30 7.52 -7.77
C SER A 139 -25.50 8.47 -7.87
N ASP A 140 -26.50 8.27 -7.03
CA ASP A 140 -27.69 9.10 -6.88
C ASP A 140 -27.65 10.01 -5.64
N ASP A 141 -26.53 10.03 -4.91
CA ASP A 141 -26.26 10.92 -3.78
C ASP A 141 -25.50 12.16 -4.26
N ASP A 142 -26.20 13.30 -4.30
CA ASP A 142 -25.69 14.61 -4.75
C ASP A 142 -25.12 15.46 -3.58
N THR A 143 -25.06 14.90 -2.37
CA THR A 143 -24.69 15.63 -1.13
C THR A 143 -23.34 16.34 -1.22
N PHE A 144 -22.40 15.81 -2.01
CA PHE A 144 -21.02 16.28 -2.12
C PHE A 144 -20.68 16.93 -3.47
N ASP A 145 -21.60 16.96 -4.45
CA ASP A 145 -21.32 17.36 -5.85
C ASP A 145 -20.85 18.81 -5.99
N ASP A 146 -21.38 19.72 -5.18
CA ASP A 146 -21.03 21.15 -5.22
C ASP A 146 -19.79 21.52 -4.41
N LEU A 147 -19.19 20.55 -3.69
CA LEU A 147 -18.02 20.79 -2.84
C LEU A 147 -16.73 20.79 -3.68
N LYS A 148 -15.93 21.85 -3.54
CA LYS A 148 -14.79 22.12 -4.44
C LYS A 148 -13.42 21.78 -3.86
N ASP A 149 -13.34 21.56 -2.55
CA ASP A 149 -12.08 21.31 -1.86
C ASP A 149 -12.28 20.39 -0.65
N ALA A 150 -11.16 19.93 -0.11
CA ALA A 150 -11.14 19.00 1.00
C ALA A 150 -11.75 19.58 2.28
N ASP A 151 -11.58 20.89 2.51
CA ASP A 151 -12.12 21.56 3.71
C ASP A 151 -13.66 21.59 3.68
N ALA A 152 -14.25 21.85 2.52
CA ALA A 152 -15.68 21.78 2.33
C ALA A 152 -16.24 20.36 2.52
N VAL A 153 -15.53 19.34 2.03
CA VAL A 153 -15.89 17.93 2.26
C VAL A 153 -15.79 17.60 3.75
N ALA A 154 -14.71 17.99 4.43
CA ALA A 154 -14.53 17.76 5.86
C ALA A 154 -15.63 18.42 6.69
N ALA A 155 -15.97 19.67 6.38
CA ALA A 155 -17.07 20.39 7.03
C ALA A 155 -18.42 19.66 6.84
N LYS A 156 -18.67 19.16 5.64
CA LYS A 156 -19.89 18.40 5.32
C LYS A 156 -19.94 17.06 6.06
N LEU A 157 -18.82 16.35 6.14
CA LEU A 157 -18.71 15.12 6.93
C LEU A 157 -18.98 15.40 8.43
N GLY A 158 -18.56 16.55 8.94
CA GLY A 158 -18.83 16.98 10.33
C GLY A 158 -20.33 17.25 10.63
N GLU A 159 -21.19 17.35 9.61
CA GLU A 159 -22.66 17.47 9.77
C GLU A 159 -23.36 16.11 9.92
N LEU A 160 -22.65 15.00 9.67
CA LEU A 160 -23.22 13.65 9.78
C LEU A 160 -23.70 13.38 11.21
N LYS A 161 -24.78 12.62 11.29
CA LYS A 161 -25.42 12.26 12.56
C LYS A 161 -24.91 10.90 13.02
N LYS A 162 -25.17 10.60 14.28
CA LYS A 162 -24.75 9.34 14.91
C LYS A 162 -25.29 8.07 14.21
N GLU A 163 -26.41 8.17 13.54
CA GLU A 163 -27.02 7.08 12.76
C GLU A 163 -26.40 6.88 11.38
N ASP A 164 -25.69 7.89 10.85
CA ASP A 164 -25.01 7.79 9.57
C ASP A 164 -23.77 6.91 9.71
N LYS A 165 -23.40 6.21 8.63
CA LYS A 165 -22.30 5.24 8.63
C LYS A 165 -21.36 5.50 7.48
N ILE A 166 -20.07 5.52 7.80
CA ILE A 166 -18.98 5.56 6.83
C ILE A 166 -18.22 4.24 6.96
N GLY A 167 -18.07 3.53 5.84
CA GLY A 167 -17.26 2.31 5.78
C GLY A 167 -15.79 2.67 5.52
N VAL A 168 -14.91 2.14 6.35
CA VAL A 168 -13.45 2.24 6.18
C VAL A 168 -12.80 0.91 6.51
N GLU A 169 -11.63 0.66 5.95
CA GLU A 169 -10.82 -0.48 6.34
C GLU A 169 -10.05 -0.16 7.64
N GLN A 170 -9.97 -1.15 8.53
CA GLN A 170 -9.29 -1.03 9.81
C GLN A 170 -7.78 -0.79 9.64
N GLY A 171 -7.21 0.10 10.45
CA GLY A 171 -5.78 0.43 10.43
C GLY A 171 -5.36 1.35 9.28
N THR A 172 -6.32 1.86 8.47
CA THR A 172 -6.03 2.81 7.38
C THR A 172 -6.04 4.26 7.84
N THR A 173 -5.39 5.13 7.05
CA THR A 173 -5.46 6.58 7.25
C THR A 173 -6.88 7.13 7.03
N ALA A 174 -7.71 6.43 6.27
CA ALA A 174 -9.12 6.77 6.12
C ALA A 174 -9.88 6.57 7.44
N GLN A 175 -9.61 5.49 8.18
CA GLN A 175 -10.19 5.28 9.50
C GLN A 175 -9.77 6.40 10.46
N SER A 176 -8.46 6.68 10.59
CA SER A 176 -7.96 7.75 11.45
C SER A 176 -8.59 9.10 11.14
N TYR A 177 -8.74 9.43 9.86
CA TYR A 177 -9.38 10.67 9.42
C TYR A 177 -10.85 10.77 9.86
N ILE A 178 -11.63 9.69 9.69
CA ILE A 178 -13.06 9.66 10.05
C ILE A 178 -13.26 9.66 11.57
N GLU A 179 -12.38 9.02 12.32
CA GLU A 179 -12.41 8.99 13.80
C GLU A 179 -11.90 10.29 14.42
N GLY A 180 -11.29 11.18 13.63
CA GLY A 180 -10.77 12.46 14.09
C GLY A 180 -9.39 12.36 14.74
N ASP A 181 -8.70 11.25 14.53
CA ASP A 181 -7.30 11.10 14.91
C ASP A 181 -6.42 11.81 13.87
N GLU A 182 -5.49 12.65 14.32
CA GLU A 182 -4.54 13.30 13.41
C GLU A 182 -3.66 12.23 12.75
N ALA A 183 -3.67 12.20 11.41
CA ALA A 183 -2.87 11.30 10.61
C ALA A 183 -1.42 11.82 10.43
#